data_b16db66020e83abd97d85ca208824e1b
#
_entry.id   b16db66020e83abd97d85ca208824e1b
#
_cell.length_a   1.000
_cell.length_b   1.000
_cell.length_c   1.000
_cell.angle_alpha   90.00
_cell.angle_beta   90.00
_cell.angle_gamma   90.00
#
_symmetry.space_group_name_H-M   'P 1'
#
loop_
_entity.id
_entity.type
_entity.pdbx_description
1 polymer ?
#
loop_
_entity_poly.entity_id
_entity_poly.type
_entity_poly.pdbx_seq_one_letter_code
_entity_poly.pdbx_strand_id
1 'polypeptide(L)'
;TELLHHLHCEDILDEVCRTTTVIPVMMPYITSEFERREPSDRPPVIPHGAKNFALLGQYVEIPQDVVFTVEYSVRGAMHAVYGLLGLKNEIPAIY
;
A
#
# COMPACT_ATOMS: atom_id res chain seq x y z
N THR A 1 4.00 11.63 -17.00
CA THR A 1 4.01 11.50 -18.48
C THR A 1 4.65 10.20 -18.90
N GLU A 2 5.93 9.99 -18.60
CA GLU A 2 6.70 8.79 -18.99
C GLU A 2 6.05 7.48 -18.52
N LEU A 3 5.61 7.40 -17.28
CA LEU A 3 4.94 6.22 -16.74
C LEU A 3 3.69 5.84 -17.55
N LEU A 4 2.84 6.82 -17.87
CA LEU A 4 1.63 6.55 -18.65
C LEU A 4 1.94 6.13 -20.08
N HIS A 5 3.03 6.62 -20.65
CA HIS A 5 3.51 6.17 -21.95
C HIS A 5 3.92 4.68 -21.90
N HIS A 6 4.69 4.28 -20.88
CA HIS A 6 5.08 2.87 -20.71
C HIS A 6 3.90 1.94 -20.45
N LEU A 7 2.82 2.46 -19.85
CA LEU A 7 1.60 1.71 -19.59
C LEU A 7 0.59 1.74 -20.75
N HIS A 8 0.92 2.44 -21.86
CA HIS A 8 0.02 2.64 -23.00
C HIS A 8 -1.34 3.26 -22.60
N CYS A 9 -1.28 4.27 -21.71
CA CYS A 9 -2.44 4.98 -21.16
C CYS A 9 -2.36 6.49 -21.48
N GLU A 10 -1.91 6.84 -22.67
CA GLU A 10 -1.75 8.23 -23.09
C GLU A 10 -3.10 8.95 -23.26
N ASP A 11 -4.15 8.21 -23.50
CA ASP A 11 -5.53 8.71 -23.66
C ASP A 11 -6.06 9.41 -22.39
N ILE A 12 -5.54 9.04 -21.21
CA ILE A 12 -5.91 9.66 -19.93
C ILE A 12 -4.85 10.64 -19.40
N LEU A 13 -3.82 10.96 -20.19
CA LEU A 13 -2.68 11.77 -19.74
C LEU A 13 -3.11 13.13 -19.21
N ASP A 14 -3.96 13.85 -19.93
CA ASP A 14 -4.40 15.19 -19.56
C ASP A 14 -5.20 15.17 -18.25
N GLU A 15 -6.06 14.18 -18.09
CA GLU A 15 -6.85 13.98 -16.86
C GLU A 15 -5.94 13.70 -15.66
N VAL A 16 -5.00 12.78 -15.81
CA VAL A 16 -4.04 12.43 -14.76
C VAL A 16 -3.17 13.63 -14.39
N CYS A 17 -2.62 14.35 -15.39
CA CYS A 17 -1.81 15.53 -15.11
C CYS A 17 -2.59 16.64 -14.40
N ARG A 18 -3.85 16.81 -14.71
CA ARG A 18 -4.74 17.83 -14.13
C ARG A 18 -5.13 17.48 -12.68
N THR A 19 -5.30 16.19 -12.37
CA THR A 19 -5.81 15.73 -11.08
C THR A 19 -4.72 15.25 -10.12
N THR A 20 -3.49 15.04 -10.59
CA THR A 20 -2.39 14.53 -9.77
C THR A 20 -1.66 15.66 -9.05
N THR A 21 -1.48 15.50 -7.77
CA THR A 21 -0.57 16.31 -6.95
C THR A 21 0.68 15.49 -6.66
N VAL A 22 1.85 16.01 -7.02
CA VAL A 22 3.14 15.39 -6.72
C VAL A 22 3.80 16.15 -5.58
N ILE A 23 4.04 15.47 -4.47
CA ILE A 23 4.70 16.05 -3.30
C ILE A 23 6.04 15.34 -3.13
N PRO A 24 7.17 15.98 -3.48
CA PRO A 24 8.48 15.42 -3.18
C PRO A 24 8.73 15.47 -1.68
N VAL A 25 9.09 14.34 -1.10
CA VAL A 25 9.40 14.25 0.33
C VAL A 25 10.70 13.48 0.53
N MET A 26 11.46 13.91 1.52
CA MET A 26 12.53 13.11 2.09
C MET A 26 12.00 12.51 3.39
N MET A 27 11.92 11.19 3.44
CA MET A 27 11.40 10.45 4.58
C MET A 27 12.58 9.99 5.46
N PRO A 28 12.92 10.68 6.53
CA PRO A 28 13.89 10.15 7.49
C PRO A 28 13.28 8.95 8.22
N TYR A 29 14.12 7.99 8.59
CA TYR A 29 13.72 6.81 9.37
C TYR A 29 12.61 5.97 8.72
N ILE A 30 12.66 5.81 7.41
CA ILE A 30 11.63 5.10 6.65
C ILE A 30 11.65 3.59 6.83
N THR A 31 12.77 3.04 7.28
CA THR A 31 12.94 1.61 7.47
C THR A 31 12.79 1.26 8.94
N SER A 32 11.79 0.47 9.26
CA SER A 32 11.54 -0.07 10.60
C SER A 32 11.51 -1.60 10.62
N GLU A 33 11.85 -2.23 9.52
CA GLU A 33 11.79 -3.67 9.34
C GLU A 33 12.69 -4.45 10.30
N PHE A 34 13.77 -3.85 10.75
CA PHE A 34 14.69 -4.46 11.72
C PHE A 34 14.44 -4.02 13.17
N GLU A 35 13.48 -3.15 13.38
CA GLU A 35 13.10 -2.72 14.73
C GLU A 35 12.34 -3.83 15.43
N ARG A 36 12.73 -4.09 16.68
CA ARG A 36 12.00 -5.00 17.55
C ARG A 36 10.63 -4.41 17.88
N ARG A 37 9.58 -5.21 17.73
CA ARG A 37 8.21 -4.80 18.01
C ARG A 37 7.40 -5.92 18.65
N GLU A 38 6.36 -5.54 19.32
CA GLU A 38 5.32 -6.45 19.78
C GLU A 38 4.20 -6.54 18.74
N PRO A 39 3.45 -7.65 18.71
CA PRO A 39 2.21 -7.71 17.95
C PRO A 39 1.30 -6.52 18.31
N SER A 40 0.71 -5.88 17.35
CA SER A 40 -0.13 -4.69 17.50
C SER A 40 0.58 -3.33 17.63
N ASP A 41 1.89 -3.26 17.62
CA ASP A 41 2.61 -1.99 17.58
C ASP A 41 2.40 -1.24 16.27
N ARG A 42 2.04 -1.96 15.21
CA ARG A 42 1.75 -1.41 13.90
C ARG A 42 0.24 -1.33 13.66
N PRO A 43 -0.23 -0.29 12.96
CA PRO A 43 -1.63 -0.19 12.62
C PRO A 43 -2.02 -1.24 11.58
N PRO A 44 -3.26 -1.74 11.58
CA PRO A 44 -3.74 -2.60 10.51
C PRO A 44 -3.89 -1.82 9.20
N VAL A 45 -3.85 -2.53 8.08
CA VAL A 45 -4.02 -1.94 6.74
C VAL A 45 -5.30 -1.10 6.67
N ILE A 46 -6.41 -1.61 7.16
CA ILE A 46 -7.65 -0.84 7.31
C ILE A 46 -7.86 -0.61 8.80
N PRO A 47 -7.64 0.60 9.33
CA PRO A 47 -7.83 0.90 10.72
C PRO A 47 -9.28 0.66 11.16
N HIS A 48 -9.47 0.27 12.41
CA HIS A 48 -10.81 0.05 12.95
C HIS A 48 -11.67 1.31 12.80
N GLY A 49 -12.84 1.15 12.19
CA GLY A 49 -13.75 2.26 11.90
C GLY A 49 -13.45 3.04 10.62
N ALA A 50 -12.36 2.76 9.92
CA ALA A 50 -12.12 3.34 8.61
C ALA A 50 -13.13 2.82 7.58
N LYS A 51 -13.65 3.73 6.74
CA LYS A 51 -14.65 3.39 5.71
C LYS A 51 -14.13 3.55 4.29
N ASN A 52 -13.22 4.48 4.07
CA ASN A 52 -12.81 4.92 2.74
C ASN A 52 -11.31 5.21 2.63
N PHE A 53 -10.51 4.74 3.58
CA PHE A 53 -9.06 4.84 3.50
C PHE A 53 -8.39 3.60 4.09
N ALA A 54 -7.17 3.35 3.64
CA ALA A 54 -6.29 2.32 4.15
C ALA A 54 -4.87 2.88 4.29
N LEU A 55 -4.08 2.24 5.14
CA LEU A 55 -2.67 2.53 5.35
C LEU A 55 -1.85 1.49 4.58
N LEU A 56 -0.83 1.94 3.88
CA LEU A 56 0.03 1.10 3.05
C LEU A 56 1.50 1.34 3.40
N GLY A 57 2.30 0.34 3.15
CA GLY A 57 3.75 0.40 3.35
C GLY A 57 4.22 -0.56 4.43
N GLN A 58 5.50 -0.52 4.71
CA GLN A 58 6.15 -1.46 5.63
C GLN A 58 5.76 -1.25 7.11
N TYR A 59 5.14 -0.15 7.45
CA TYR A 59 4.77 0.17 8.83
C TYR A 59 3.41 -0.39 9.26
N VAL A 60 2.62 -0.93 8.35
CA VAL A 60 1.33 -1.57 8.69
C VAL A 60 1.52 -2.99 9.16
N GLU A 61 0.58 -3.50 9.94
CA GLU A 61 0.58 -4.89 10.37
C GLU A 61 -0.11 -5.78 9.33
N ILE A 62 0.61 -6.78 8.88
CA ILE A 62 0.06 -7.89 8.11
C ILE A 62 0.43 -9.16 8.89
N PRO A 63 -0.54 -9.79 9.57
CA PRO A 63 -0.27 -11.01 10.33
C PRO A 63 0.36 -12.09 9.45
N GLN A 64 1.32 -12.83 10.00
CA GLN A 64 1.96 -13.96 9.35
C GLN A 64 2.90 -13.59 8.19
N ASP A 65 3.14 -12.32 7.92
CA ASP A 65 4.08 -11.90 6.90
C ASP A 65 5.31 -11.21 7.49
N VAL A 66 6.39 -11.20 6.73
CA VAL A 66 7.66 -10.60 7.13
C VAL A 66 7.85 -9.26 6.42
N VAL A 67 8.00 -8.23 7.21
CA VAL A 67 8.27 -6.87 6.72
C VAL A 67 9.55 -6.84 5.89
N PHE A 68 9.76 -5.83 5.10
CA PHE A 68 10.90 -5.48 4.25
C PHE A 68 10.91 -6.10 2.84
N THR A 69 9.90 -6.81 2.47
CA THR A 69 9.77 -7.30 1.09
C THR A 69 8.84 -6.42 0.26
N VAL A 70 9.08 -6.38 -1.04
CA VAL A 70 8.11 -5.76 -1.98
C VAL A 70 6.78 -6.48 -1.90
N GLU A 71 6.82 -7.80 -1.72
CA GLU A 71 5.64 -8.65 -1.54
C GLU A 71 4.77 -8.20 -0.37
N TYR A 72 5.37 -7.83 0.75
CA TYR A 72 4.64 -7.28 1.90
C TYR A 72 3.80 -6.06 1.51
N SER A 73 4.40 -5.12 0.77
CA SER A 73 3.71 -3.92 0.31
C SER A 73 2.59 -4.23 -0.69
N VAL A 74 2.82 -5.18 -1.60
CA VAL A 74 1.81 -5.64 -2.56
C VAL A 74 0.65 -6.34 -1.84
N ARG A 75 0.95 -7.19 -0.87
CA ARG A 75 -0.05 -7.85 -0.03
C ARG A 75 -0.88 -6.84 0.76
N GLY A 76 -0.25 -5.82 1.33
CA GLY A 76 -0.93 -4.70 1.98
C GLY A 76 -1.90 -4.00 1.03
N ALA A 77 -1.49 -3.75 -0.20
CA ALA A 77 -2.35 -3.15 -1.22
C ALA A 77 -3.55 -4.07 -1.58
N MET A 78 -3.35 -5.39 -1.67
CA MET A 78 -4.44 -6.34 -1.89
C MET A 78 -5.45 -6.30 -0.72
N HIS A 79 -4.96 -6.31 0.53
CA HIS A 79 -5.83 -6.17 1.71
C HIS A 79 -6.63 -4.87 1.66
N ALA A 80 -6.00 -3.76 1.30
CA ALA A 80 -6.66 -2.46 1.20
C ALA A 80 -7.76 -2.47 0.14
N VAL A 81 -7.43 -2.88 -1.09
CA VAL A 81 -8.38 -2.86 -2.23
C VAL A 81 -9.54 -3.82 -1.99
N TYR A 82 -9.24 -5.07 -1.61
CA TYR A 82 -10.29 -6.06 -1.40
C TYR A 82 -11.18 -5.71 -0.22
N GLY A 83 -10.59 -5.21 0.87
CA GLY A 83 -11.35 -4.80 2.05
C GLY A 83 -12.23 -3.57 1.79
N LEU A 84 -11.70 -2.50 1.19
CA LEU A 84 -12.44 -1.28 0.94
C LEU A 84 -13.54 -1.45 -0.10
N LEU A 85 -13.32 -2.29 -1.12
CA LEU A 85 -14.29 -2.55 -2.18
C LEU A 85 -15.21 -3.74 -1.89
N GLY A 86 -15.01 -4.43 -0.77
CA GLY A 86 -15.80 -5.61 -0.41
C GLY A 86 -15.60 -6.79 -1.38
N LEU A 87 -14.44 -6.89 -2.01
CA LEU A 87 -14.14 -7.98 -2.94
C LEU A 87 -13.85 -9.27 -2.17
N LYS A 88 -14.33 -10.38 -2.69
CA LYS A 88 -14.11 -11.71 -2.10
C LYS A 88 -12.94 -12.47 -2.74
N ASN A 89 -11.96 -11.73 -3.24
CA ASN A 89 -10.76 -12.33 -3.80
C ASN A 89 -9.85 -12.86 -2.70
N GLU A 90 -9.27 -14.02 -2.92
CA GLU A 90 -8.26 -14.56 -2.01
C GLU A 90 -6.92 -13.87 -2.26
N ILE A 91 -6.25 -13.54 -1.17
CA ILE A 91 -4.85 -13.08 -1.21
C ILE A 91 -3.98 -14.33 -1.19
N PRO A 92 -3.03 -14.47 -2.12
CA PRO A 92 -2.18 -15.65 -2.19
C PRO A 92 -1.49 -15.96 -0.86
N ALA A 93 -1.35 -17.24 -0.54
CA ALA A 93 -0.64 -17.66 0.66
C ALA A 93 0.84 -17.24 0.62
N ILE A 94 1.42 -17.09 1.80
CA ILE A 94 2.87 -16.87 1.97
C ILE A 94 3.56 -18.23 1.86
N TYR A 95 4.62 -18.29 1.06
CA TYR A 95 5.45 -19.49 0.88
C TYR A 95 6.65 -19.48 1.82
#